data_c1df2911eb1945de9830b488a414d8cc
#
_entry.id   c1df2911eb1945de9830b488a414d8cc
#
_cell.length_a   1.000
_cell.length_b   1.000
_cell.length_c   1.000
_cell.angle_alpha   90.00
_cell.angle_beta   90.00
_cell.angle_gamma   90.00
#
_symmetry.space_group_name_H-M   'P 1'
#
loop_
_entity.id
_entity.type
_entity.pdbx_description
1 polymer ?
#
loop_
_entity_poly.entity_id
_entity_poly.type
_entity_poly.pdbx_seq_one_letter_code
_entity_poly.pdbx_strand_id
1 'polypeptide(L)'
;MLYGILNKTGSANLAMVRIFEPDEAAVLPVIQEMVTPKANLESFLRGFVFYGYYFYGFPFFGFSGLVALLFKLAGQLQNIPTLMLALRQIVSVFPMLIGILILVYLQDGFKSFRSIVLYMFLLIIPATLQNGLWLHPDGMIVLLSSLILLLLVIDNRSLGKYFFLSAAICGIMIATKVVGAFFFLAVGLTIIWALVDKKVTWKRALLSSLAYILILAVFFVLANPFLLSPWARTEYLNVAKKQADLLAHGYGVVYEKGLKSFPSTLRYYYGEYIFLISTFVLALIGLFNKQRRFLSVLILSWFLPLTVYIFFFSHFKYQYWLPVALPMFSSWVIAFPDRKEWIDMKAATRIVLIVFLAIITVQSTFFIIQDINTIKTHLARENNNISIMFYEKVSQVLGPDLDQPLTVYFDYRLYLPDDNNWQKHTSFELMTYEYIREGNFDILLLQQQRIRDYLQEGLTGIDPDEFERSQSFYRDADAGNIAGYNLIYRDSTGLVFEKKP
;
A
#
# COMPACT_ATOMS: atom_id res chain seq x y z
N MET A 1 -3.12 15.17 14.81
CA MET A 1 -2.07 15.14 15.83
C MET A 1 -1.47 13.75 16.03
N LEU A 2 -2.28 12.70 16.21
CA LEU A 2 -1.80 11.32 16.44
C LEU A 2 -0.84 10.83 15.34
N TYR A 3 -1.23 10.92 14.07
CA TYR A 3 -0.36 10.54 12.94
C TYR A 3 0.94 11.37 12.88
N GLY A 4 0.93 12.63 13.31
CA GLY A 4 2.13 13.46 13.30
C GLY A 4 3.24 12.95 14.21
N ILE A 5 2.90 12.42 15.38
CA ILE A 5 3.85 11.83 16.33
C ILE A 5 4.33 10.47 15.81
N LEU A 6 3.37 9.61 15.42
CA LEU A 6 3.64 8.25 14.94
C LEU A 6 4.52 8.26 13.67
N ASN A 7 4.21 9.14 12.73
CA ASN A 7 4.91 9.19 11.44
C ASN A 7 6.33 9.79 11.52
N LYS A 8 6.75 10.23 12.70
CA LYS A 8 8.14 10.64 12.96
C LYS A 8 9.04 9.48 13.34
N THR A 9 8.46 8.39 13.87
CA THR A 9 9.23 7.24 14.32
C THR A 9 9.78 6.41 13.15
N GLY A 10 10.93 5.77 13.35
CA GLY A 10 11.56 4.91 12.35
C GLY A 10 12.13 5.66 11.14
N SER A 11 12.44 6.96 11.27
CA SER A 11 12.94 7.77 10.17
C SER A 11 14.13 8.67 10.54
N ALA A 12 14.87 8.32 11.60
CA ALA A 12 16.04 9.11 12.02
C ALA A 12 17.11 9.20 10.92
N ASN A 13 17.28 8.16 10.12
CA ASN A 13 18.14 8.10 8.95
C ASN A 13 17.59 7.07 7.94
N LEU A 14 18.22 6.94 6.76
CA LEU A 14 17.77 6.01 5.72
C LEU A 14 17.89 4.53 6.17
N ALA A 15 18.90 4.18 6.96
CA ALA A 15 19.04 2.84 7.50
C ALA A 15 17.88 2.46 8.43
N MET A 16 17.42 3.41 9.27
CA MET A 16 16.22 3.25 10.09
C MET A 16 14.96 3.06 9.24
N VAL A 17 14.78 3.90 8.21
CA VAL A 17 13.65 3.74 7.27
C VAL A 17 13.67 2.34 6.66
N ARG A 18 14.84 1.85 6.25
CA ARG A 18 15.01 0.53 5.61
C ARG A 18 14.56 -0.63 6.49
N ILE A 19 14.95 -0.66 7.77
CA ILE A 19 14.60 -1.77 8.65
C ILE A 19 13.12 -1.80 9.05
N PHE A 20 12.46 -0.62 9.10
CA PHE A 20 11.05 -0.53 9.49
C PHE A 20 10.10 -0.58 8.31
N GLU A 21 10.42 0.13 7.21
CA GLU A 21 9.58 0.28 6.03
C GLU A 21 10.45 0.16 4.75
N PRO A 22 10.81 -1.07 4.34
CA PRO A 22 11.73 -1.27 3.20
C PRO A 22 11.25 -0.61 1.90
N ASP A 23 9.92 -0.59 1.65
CA ASP A 23 9.35 0.04 0.46
C ASP A 23 9.60 1.56 0.47
N GLU A 24 9.56 2.22 1.62
CA GLU A 24 9.90 3.65 1.74
C GLU A 24 11.38 3.91 1.48
N ALA A 25 12.26 3.01 1.95
CA ALA A 25 13.69 3.12 1.71
C ALA A 25 14.05 2.97 0.24
N ALA A 26 13.23 2.24 -0.55
CA ALA A 26 13.38 2.17 -2.00
C ALA A 26 12.86 3.43 -2.71
N VAL A 27 11.80 4.05 -2.19
CA VAL A 27 11.12 5.20 -2.79
C VAL A 27 11.80 6.53 -2.46
N LEU A 28 12.30 6.71 -1.22
CA LEU A 28 12.85 7.98 -0.76
C LEU A 28 14.05 8.48 -1.58
N PRO A 29 15.07 7.66 -1.91
CA PRO A 29 16.18 8.10 -2.75
C PRO A 29 15.72 8.54 -4.14
N VAL A 30 14.73 7.87 -4.71
CA VAL A 30 14.14 8.23 -6.01
C VAL A 30 13.50 9.61 -5.95
N ILE A 31 12.70 9.90 -4.90
CA ILE A 31 12.08 11.21 -4.69
C ILE A 31 13.14 12.30 -4.52
N GLN A 32 14.21 12.04 -3.75
CA GLN A 32 15.30 12.98 -3.56
C GLN A 32 16.05 13.26 -4.89
N GLU A 33 16.32 12.21 -5.68
CA GLU A 33 16.99 12.33 -6.99
C GLU A 33 16.14 13.14 -7.99
N MET A 34 14.82 12.98 -8.00
CA MET A 34 13.89 13.75 -8.86
C MET A 34 14.05 15.26 -8.68
N VAL A 35 14.39 15.72 -7.47
CA VAL A 35 14.53 17.15 -7.15
C VAL A 35 15.99 17.61 -7.02
N THR A 36 16.94 16.73 -7.25
CA THR A 36 18.37 17.06 -7.24
C THR A 36 18.70 18.02 -8.38
N PRO A 37 19.55 19.06 -8.17
CA PRO A 37 19.94 20.01 -9.20
C PRO A 37 20.57 19.30 -10.41
N LYS A 38 20.15 19.70 -11.58
CA LYS A 38 20.74 19.27 -12.87
C LYS A 38 21.37 20.50 -13.57
N ALA A 39 22.12 20.24 -14.63
CA ALA A 39 22.85 21.28 -15.36
C ALA A 39 21.96 22.42 -15.90
N ASN A 40 20.73 22.11 -16.28
CA ASN A 40 19.74 23.07 -16.80
C ASN A 40 18.31 22.62 -16.51
N LEU A 41 17.34 23.49 -16.79
CA LEU A 41 15.92 23.23 -16.56
C LEU A 41 15.40 22.01 -17.33
N GLU A 42 15.83 21.81 -18.57
CA GLU A 42 15.42 20.66 -19.38
C GLU A 42 15.86 19.34 -18.73
N SER A 43 17.13 19.25 -18.34
CA SER A 43 17.67 18.08 -17.63
C SER A 43 16.98 17.84 -16.28
N PHE A 44 16.62 18.93 -15.59
CA PHE A 44 15.85 18.84 -14.34
C PHE A 44 14.45 18.27 -14.60
N LEU A 45 13.68 18.84 -15.54
CA LEU A 45 12.35 18.37 -15.89
C LEU A 45 12.38 16.92 -16.41
N ARG A 46 13.41 16.59 -17.21
CA ARG A 46 13.62 15.22 -17.67
C ARG A 46 13.85 14.27 -16.49
N GLY A 47 14.73 14.59 -15.55
CA GLY A 47 14.98 13.78 -14.35
C GLY A 47 13.76 13.66 -13.45
N PHE A 48 12.93 14.72 -13.35
CA PHE A 48 11.71 14.72 -12.60
C PHE A 48 10.65 13.79 -13.22
N VAL A 49 10.55 13.70 -14.53
CA VAL A 49 9.59 12.85 -15.25
C VAL A 49 10.09 11.41 -15.39
N PHE A 50 11.38 11.21 -15.65
CA PHE A 50 12.00 9.90 -15.89
C PHE A 50 12.74 9.43 -14.62
N TYR A 51 11.98 9.20 -13.55
CA TYR A 51 12.49 8.85 -12.22
C TYR A 51 13.01 7.41 -12.07
N GLY A 52 12.84 6.54 -13.09
CA GLY A 52 13.49 5.23 -13.18
C GLY A 52 12.92 4.12 -12.27
N TYR A 53 11.93 4.40 -11.44
CA TYR A 53 11.33 3.43 -10.50
C TYR A 53 9.82 3.32 -10.76
N TYR A 54 9.42 2.53 -11.74
CA TYR A 54 8.03 2.47 -12.24
C TYR A 54 7.13 1.47 -11.52
N PHE A 55 7.45 1.08 -10.28
CA PHE A 55 6.58 0.25 -9.44
C PHE A 55 5.30 0.97 -9.00
N TYR A 56 5.35 2.29 -8.89
CA TYR A 56 4.20 3.17 -8.75
C TYR A 56 4.22 4.21 -9.86
N GLY A 57 3.03 4.73 -10.21
CA GLY A 57 2.93 5.70 -11.28
C GLY A 57 3.37 7.12 -10.89
N PHE A 58 3.55 7.95 -11.90
CA PHE A 58 4.00 9.33 -11.75
C PHE A 58 3.10 10.19 -10.83
N PRO A 59 1.76 10.01 -10.72
CA PRO A 59 0.99 10.83 -9.79
C PRO A 59 1.50 10.74 -8.35
N PHE A 60 1.91 9.56 -7.91
CA PHE A 60 2.50 9.36 -6.58
C PHE A 60 3.89 10.00 -6.49
N PHE A 61 4.80 9.71 -7.43
CA PHE A 61 6.15 10.26 -7.42
C PHE A 61 6.17 11.76 -7.70
N GLY A 62 5.37 12.25 -8.64
CA GLY A 62 5.29 13.67 -8.95
C GLY A 62 4.76 14.48 -7.77
N PHE A 63 3.72 14.01 -7.06
CA PHE A 63 3.22 14.66 -5.86
C PHE A 63 4.25 14.62 -4.71
N SER A 64 4.91 13.47 -4.49
CA SER A 64 6.00 13.35 -3.54
C SER A 64 7.19 14.26 -3.89
N GLY A 65 7.55 14.34 -5.16
CA GLY A 65 8.60 15.22 -5.67
C GLY A 65 8.28 16.70 -5.47
N LEU A 66 7.01 17.12 -5.63
CA LEU A 66 6.59 18.50 -5.32
C LEU A 66 6.76 18.81 -3.83
N VAL A 67 6.41 17.88 -2.93
CA VAL A 67 6.67 18.03 -1.50
C VAL A 67 8.17 18.14 -1.23
N ALA A 68 8.98 17.22 -1.79
CA ALA A 68 10.43 17.24 -1.61
C ALA A 68 11.10 18.49 -2.19
N LEU A 69 10.54 19.07 -3.27
CA LEU A 69 11.01 20.33 -3.85
C LEU A 69 10.90 21.49 -2.87
N LEU A 70 9.82 21.56 -2.07
CA LEU A 70 9.69 22.58 -1.02
C LEU A 70 10.78 22.42 0.05
N PHE A 71 11.09 21.18 0.44
CA PHE A 71 12.18 20.87 1.37
C PHE A 71 13.56 21.23 0.79
N LYS A 72 13.76 21.00 -0.50
CA LYS A 72 14.98 21.41 -1.18
C LYS A 72 15.14 22.91 -1.18
N LEU A 73 14.09 23.67 -1.52
CA LEU A 73 14.11 25.14 -1.51
C LEU A 73 14.39 25.70 -0.11
N ALA A 74 13.96 24.99 0.94
CA ALA A 74 14.25 25.32 2.33
C ALA A 74 15.63 24.83 2.83
N GLY A 75 16.44 24.18 1.99
CA GLY A 75 17.74 23.61 2.38
C GLY A 75 17.65 22.39 3.32
N GLN A 76 16.46 21.72 3.37
CA GLN A 76 16.15 20.65 4.32
C GLN A 76 15.97 19.28 3.64
N LEU A 77 16.38 19.11 2.39
CA LEU A 77 16.17 17.87 1.63
C LEU A 77 16.83 16.64 2.28
N GLN A 78 17.96 16.83 2.96
CA GLN A 78 18.71 15.77 3.65
C GLN A 78 18.22 15.54 5.10
N ASN A 79 17.28 16.34 5.59
CA ASN A 79 16.66 16.12 6.88
C ASN A 79 15.60 15.02 6.77
N ILE A 80 16.05 13.77 6.75
CA ILE A 80 15.22 12.57 6.55
C ILE A 80 14.02 12.53 7.49
N PRO A 81 14.15 12.76 8.82
CA PRO A 81 13.00 12.69 9.74
C PRO A 81 11.88 13.66 9.37
N THR A 82 12.23 14.89 9.00
CA THR A 82 11.25 15.93 8.70
C THR A 82 10.65 15.72 7.30
N LEU A 83 11.47 15.33 6.33
CA LEU A 83 11.02 15.00 4.98
C LEU A 83 10.06 13.81 4.99
N MET A 84 10.42 12.71 5.68
CA MET A 84 9.56 11.53 5.79
C MET A 84 8.24 11.84 6.49
N LEU A 85 8.29 12.61 7.58
CA LEU A 85 7.06 13.08 8.23
C LEU A 85 6.15 13.83 7.25
N ALA A 86 6.69 14.77 6.49
CA ALA A 86 5.90 15.56 5.52
C ALA A 86 5.34 14.65 4.40
N LEU A 87 6.16 13.76 3.83
CA LEU A 87 5.74 12.85 2.79
C LEU A 87 4.61 11.91 3.28
N ARG A 88 4.77 11.28 4.45
CA ARG A 88 3.75 10.41 5.04
C ARG A 88 2.44 11.17 5.30
N GLN A 89 2.51 12.41 5.84
CA GLN A 89 1.32 13.20 6.11
C GLN A 89 0.63 13.69 4.82
N ILE A 90 1.39 14.32 3.91
CA ILE A 90 0.80 15.03 2.76
C ILE A 90 0.40 14.05 1.66
N VAL A 91 1.21 12.99 1.42
CA VAL A 91 1.00 12.08 0.28
C VAL A 91 0.13 10.88 0.65
N SER A 92 0.18 10.39 1.90
CA SER A 92 -0.58 9.21 2.32
C SER A 92 -1.76 9.55 3.22
N VAL A 93 -1.54 10.27 4.34
CA VAL A 93 -2.59 10.50 5.35
C VAL A 93 -3.67 11.45 4.85
N PHE A 94 -3.31 12.64 4.36
CA PHE A 94 -4.31 13.63 3.94
C PHE A 94 -5.23 13.14 2.82
N PRO A 95 -4.72 12.53 1.74
CA PRO A 95 -5.61 11.95 0.72
C PRO A 95 -6.57 10.92 1.29
N MET A 96 -6.11 10.03 2.17
CA MET A 96 -6.95 9.03 2.82
C MET A 96 -8.05 9.68 3.67
N LEU A 97 -7.72 10.65 4.51
CA LEU A 97 -8.70 11.35 5.35
C LEU A 97 -9.76 12.08 4.50
N ILE A 98 -9.35 12.74 3.42
CA ILE A 98 -10.27 13.41 2.49
C ILE A 98 -11.16 12.37 1.77
N GLY A 99 -10.59 11.24 1.34
CA GLY A 99 -11.35 10.15 0.74
C GLY A 99 -12.43 9.61 1.68
N ILE A 100 -12.11 9.40 2.96
CA ILE A 100 -13.06 8.99 4.00
C ILE A 100 -14.14 10.07 4.20
N LEU A 101 -13.78 11.35 4.24
CA LEU A 101 -14.77 12.45 4.32
C LEU A 101 -15.75 12.43 3.14
N ILE A 102 -15.26 12.16 1.92
CA ILE A 102 -16.12 12.03 0.75
C ILE A 102 -17.08 10.83 0.89
N LEU A 103 -16.62 9.70 1.42
CA LEU A 103 -17.50 8.55 1.68
C LEU A 103 -18.57 8.89 2.70
N VAL A 104 -18.25 9.59 3.77
CA VAL A 104 -19.21 10.07 4.77
C VAL A 104 -20.23 11.02 4.16
N TYR A 105 -19.77 11.97 3.31
CA TYR A 105 -20.65 12.86 2.57
C TYR A 105 -21.61 12.10 1.66
N LEU A 106 -21.13 11.10 0.92
CA LEU A 106 -21.95 10.26 0.06
C LEU A 106 -23.04 9.51 0.82
N GLN A 107 -22.78 9.12 2.06
CA GLN A 107 -23.67 8.32 2.88
C GLN A 107 -24.70 9.17 3.65
N ASP A 108 -24.34 10.34 4.16
CA ASP A 108 -25.21 11.13 5.05
C ASP A 108 -25.25 12.64 4.70
N GLY A 109 -24.39 13.12 3.78
CA GLY A 109 -24.33 14.54 3.37
C GLY A 109 -23.96 15.51 4.49
N PHE A 110 -23.31 15.05 5.56
CA PHE A 110 -22.99 15.80 6.80
C PHE A 110 -24.22 16.38 7.50
N LYS A 111 -25.39 15.74 7.37
CA LYS A 111 -26.67 16.26 7.87
C LYS A 111 -26.94 15.92 9.32
N SER A 112 -26.24 14.94 9.88
CA SER A 112 -26.56 14.43 11.22
C SER A 112 -25.30 14.00 11.98
N PHE A 113 -25.45 13.74 13.28
CA PHE A 113 -24.39 13.17 14.12
C PHE A 113 -23.87 11.81 13.60
N ARG A 114 -24.69 11.10 12.79
CA ARG A 114 -24.27 9.86 12.11
C ARG A 114 -23.02 10.03 11.28
N SER A 115 -22.83 11.20 10.63
CA SER A 115 -21.62 11.51 9.86
C SER A 115 -20.37 11.47 10.73
N ILE A 116 -20.44 11.99 11.95
CA ILE A 116 -19.30 11.98 12.89
C ILE A 116 -19.01 10.54 13.32
N VAL A 117 -20.05 9.80 13.72
CA VAL A 117 -19.91 8.38 14.12
C VAL A 117 -19.30 7.55 12.99
N LEU A 118 -19.81 7.70 11.76
CA LEU A 118 -19.30 6.99 10.59
C LEU A 118 -17.85 7.37 10.28
N TYR A 119 -17.50 8.66 10.35
CA TYR A 119 -16.14 9.11 10.13
C TYR A 119 -15.18 8.50 11.14
N MET A 120 -15.49 8.57 12.43
CA MET A 120 -14.70 7.99 13.50
C MET A 120 -14.56 6.47 13.35
N PHE A 121 -15.67 5.79 13.00
CA PHE A 121 -15.66 4.35 12.74
C PHE A 121 -14.71 3.96 11.59
N LEU A 122 -14.73 4.68 10.46
CA LEU A 122 -13.84 4.40 9.33
C LEU A 122 -12.37 4.67 9.67
N LEU A 123 -12.09 5.60 10.60
CA LEU A 123 -10.73 5.91 11.04
C LEU A 123 -10.12 4.85 11.97
N ILE A 124 -10.94 4.19 12.81
CA ILE A 124 -10.46 3.17 13.74
C ILE A 124 -10.32 1.78 13.11
N ILE A 125 -10.54 1.64 11.81
CA ILE A 125 -10.27 0.37 11.13
C ILE A 125 -8.75 0.18 11.07
N PRO A 126 -8.18 -0.94 11.58
CA PRO A 126 -6.73 -1.12 11.66
C PRO A 126 -6.00 -0.97 10.33
N ALA A 127 -6.63 -1.40 9.21
CA ALA A 127 -6.07 -1.16 7.88
C ALA A 127 -5.92 0.34 7.56
N THR A 128 -6.84 1.19 8.03
CA THR A 128 -6.78 2.65 7.84
C THR A 128 -5.64 3.25 8.65
N LEU A 129 -5.51 2.88 9.93
CA LEU A 129 -4.40 3.32 10.78
C LEU A 129 -3.07 2.90 10.17
N GLN A 130 -2.91 1.60 9.88
CA GLN A 130 -1.66 1.05 9.35
C GLN A 130 -1.25 1.71 8.04
N ASN A 131 -2.21 1.97 7.13
CA ASN A 131 -1.92 2.67 5.87
C ASN A 131 -1.52 4.14 6.07
N GLY A 132 -1.91 4.76 7.19
CA GLY A 132 -1.49 6.10 7.56
C GLY A 132 -0.10 6.19 8.19
N LEU A 133 0.56 5.07 8.49
CA LEU A 133 1.86 5.02 9.17
C LEU A 133 3.06 4.94 8.24
N TRP A 134 2.83 4.92 6.93
CA TRP A 134 3.90 4.81 5.94
C TRP A 134 3.60 5.60 4.66
N LEU A 135 4.66 5.84 3.86
CA LEU A 135 4.56 6.52 2.57
C LEU A 135 4.20 5.50 1.48
N HIS A 136 2.93 5.52 1.07
CA HIS A 136 2.42 4.59 0.06
C HIS A 136 1.27 5.23 -0.75
N PRO A 137 1.06 4.86 -2.03
CA PRO A 137 0.01 5.46 -2.86
C PRO A 137 -1.42 5.10 -2.47
N ASP A 138 -1.66 4.12 -1.58
CA ASP A 138 -3.02 3.64 -1.28
C ASP A 138 -3.92 4.71 -0.66
N GLY A 139 -3.38 5.68 0.10
CA GLY A 139 -4.15 6.84 0.55
C GLY A 139 -4.68 7.68 -0.61
N MET A 140 -3.88 7.88 -1.66
CA MET A 140 -4.32 8.54 -2.89
C MET A 140 -5.37 7.71 -3.64
N ILE A 141 -5.24 6.39 -3.65
CA ILE A 141 -6.22 5.49 -4.28
C ILE A 141 -7.57 5.58 -3.55
N VAL A 142 -7.60 5.65 -2.22
CA VAL A 142 -8.84 5.88 -1.44
C VAL A 142 -9.47 7.21 -1.81
N LEU A 143 -8.69 8.29 -1.94
CA LEU A 143 -9.20 9.59 -2.40
C LEU A 143 -9.80 9.51 -3.81
N LEU A 144 -9.03 8.99 -4.77
CA LEU A 144 -9.43 8.96 -6.18
C LEU A 144 -10.66 8.07 -6.38
N SER A 145 -10.74 6.90 -5.71
CA SER A 145 -11.92 6.03 -5.77
C SER A 145 -13.16 6.70 -5.18
N SER A 146 -13.02 7.39 -4.05
CA SER A 146 -14.11 8.13 -3.42
C SER A 146 -14.59 9.29 -4.31
N LEU A 147 -13.69 9.99 -5.00
CA LEU A 147 -14.02 11.02 -5.98
C LEU A 147 -14.76 10.46 -7.19
N ILE A 148 -14.36 9.29 -7.73
CA ILE A 148 -15.07 8.63 -8.83
C ILE A 148 -16.49 8.30 -8.39
N LEU A 149 -16.68 7.71 -7.20
CA LEU A 149 -18.01 7.41 -6.66
C LEU A 149 -18.85 8.69 -6.53
N LEU A 150 -18.26 9.77 -5.99
CA LEU A 150 -18.94 11.07 -5.85
C LEU A 150 -19.39 11.62 -7.20
N LEU A 151 -18.52 11.63 -8.19
CA LEU A 151 -18.81 12.16 -9.51
C LEU A 151 -19.91 11.36 -10.22
N LEU A 152 -19.89 10.02 -10.12
CA LEU A 152 -20.92 9.16 -10.68
C LEU A 152 -22.27 9.38 -9.99
N VAL A 153 -22.28 9.59 -8.66
CA VAL A 153 -23.50 9.91 -7.91
C VAL A 153 -24.07 11.28 -8.31
N ILE A 154 -23.20 12.31 -8.41
CA ILE A 154 -23.61 13.66 -8.85
C ILE A 154 -24.14 13.64 -10.30
N ASP A 155 -23.48 12.88 -11.18
CA ASP A 155 -23.93 12.71 -12.58
C ASP A 155 -25.33 12.11 -12.68
N ASN A 156 -25.71 11.31 -11.70
CA ASN A 156 -27.03 10.69 -11.60
C ASN A 156 -27.45 10.00 -12.90
N ARG A 157 -26.51 9.30 -13.55
CA ARG A 157 -26.78 8.53 -14.79
C ARG A 157 -27.18 9.38 -16.01
N SER A 158 -26.79 10.65 -16.03
CA SER A 158 -27.07 11.56 -17.18
C SER A 158 -26.02 11.37 -18.29
N LEU A 159 -24.91 10.69 -18.01
CA LEU A 159 -23.72 10.57 -18.85
C LEU A 159 -23.25 11.96 -19.32
N GLY A 160 -23.21 12.91 -18.38
CA GLY A 160 -22.84 14.30 -18.60
C GLY A 160 -21.41 14.62 -18.19
N LYS A 161 -21.15 15.89 -17.82
CA LYS A 161 -19.81 16.39 -17.48
C LYS A 161 -19.15 15.64 -16.31
N TYR A 162 -19.92 15.26 -15.29
CA TYR A 162 -19.36 14.56 -14.13
C TYR A 162 -19.02 13.10 -14.44
N PHE A 163 -19.76 12.45 -15.36
CA PHE A 163 -19.40 11.15 -15.89
C PHE A 163 -18.04 11.19 -16.59
N PHE A 164 -17.80 12.20 -17.45
CA PHE A 164 -16.51 12.35 -18.14
C PHE A 164 -15.38 12.80 -17.19
N LEU A 165 -15.69 13.60 -16.18
CA LEU A 165 -14.69 13.94 -15.16
C LEU A 165 -14.29 12.69 -14.34
N SER A 166 -15.25 11.78 -14.06
CA SER A 166 -14.93 10.50 -13.43
C SER A 166 -13.99 9.64 -14.30
N ALA A 167 -14.10 9.72 -15.64
CA ALA A 167 -13.18 9.04 -16.55
C ALA A 167 -11.74 9.58 -16.43
N ALA A 168 -11.58 10.90 -16.34
CA ALA A 168 -10.29 11.55 -16.14
C ALA A 168 -9.65 11.12 -14.80
N ILE A 169 -10.42 11.16 -13.70
CA ILE A 169 -9.96 10.71 -12.39
C ILE A 169 -9.62 9.20 -12.39
N CYS A 170 -10.42 8.38 -13.10
CA CYS A 170 -10.15 6.95 -13.25
C CYS A 170 -8.83 6.72 -14.00
N GLY A 171 -8.55 7.49 -15.07
CA GLY A 171 -7.25 7.46 -15.77
C GLY A 171 -6.07 7.79 -14.86
N ILE A 172 -6.19 8.84 -14.03
CA ILE A 172 -5.18 9.20 -13.03
C ILE A 172 -5.03 8.09 -11.96
N MET A 173 -6.13 7.48 -11.53
CA MET A 173 -6.10 6.38 -10.55
C MET A 173 -5.36 5.15 -11.11
N ILE A 174 -5.66 4.74 -12.35
CA ILE A 174 -4.95 3.64 -13.02
C ILE A 174 -3.47 4.00 -13.21
N ALA A 175 -3.18 5.26 -13.55
CA ALA A 175 -1.80 5.75 -13.65
C ALA A 175 -1.06 5.67 -12.31
N THR A 176 -1.73 5.88 -11.19
CA THR A 176 -1.15 5.77 -9.85
C THR A 176 -0.94 4.30 -9.45
N LYS A 177 -1.97 3.47 -9.66
CA LYS A 177 -1.97 2.03 -9.36
C LYS A 177 -3.04 1.33 -10.18
N VAL A 178 -2.71 0.21 -10.79
CA VAL A 178 -3.56 -0.52 -11.75
C VAL A 178 -4.94 -0.92 -11.19
N VAL A 179 -5.11 -0.97 -9.86
CA VAL A 179 -6.40 -1.29 -9.21
C VAL A 179 -7.55 -0.41 -9.67
N GLY A 180 -7.28 0.81 -10.15
CA GLY A 180 -8.30 1.68 -10.75
C GLY A 180 -9.04 1.07 -11.94
N ALA A 181 -8.42 0.13 -12.67
CA ALA A 181 -9.06 -0.53 -13.79
C ALA A 181 -10.31 -1.32 -13.39
N PHE A 182 -10.39 -1.81 -12.15
CA PHE A 182 -11.54 -2.58 -11.65
C PHE A 182 -12.83 -1.76 -11.51
N PHE A 183 -12.80 -0.45 -11.72
CA PHE A 183 -14.03 0.37 -11.81
C PHE A 183 -14.88 0.07 -13.04
N PHE A 184 -14.40 -0.73 -14.00
CA PHE A 184 -15.13 -1.03 -15.24
C PHE A 184 -16.56 -1.50 -15.02
N LEU A 185 -16.82 -2.32 -13.97
CA LEU A 185 -18.16 -2.81 -13.68
C LEU A 185 -19.08 -1.69 -13.17
N ALA A 186 -18.60 -0.80 -12.31
CA ALA A 186 -19.37 0.33 -11.80
C ALA A 186 -19.74 1.31 -12.92
N VAL A 187 -18.81 1.59 -13.83
CA VAL A 187 -19.06 2.43 -15.01
C VAL A 187 -20.04 1.76 -15.97
N GLY A 188 -19.83 0.47 -16.26
CA GLY A 188 -20.73 -0.30 -17.13
C GLY A 188 -22.16 -0.34 -16.61
N LEU A 189 -22.34 -0.62 -15.30
CA LEU A 189 -23.67 -0.60 -14.67
C LEU A 189 -24.31 0.80 -14.66
N THR A 190 -23.52 1.87 -14.52
CA THR A 190 -24.01 3.24 -14.64
C THR A 190 -24.62 3.50 -16.02
N ILE A 191 -23.93 3.05 -17.09
CA ILE A 191 -24.39 3.20 -18.48
C ILE A 191 -25.65 2.36 -18.73
N ILE A 192 -25.62 1.08 -18.32
CA ILE A 192 -26.77 0.17 -18.48
C ILE A 192 -28.00 0.74 -17.76
N TRP A 193 -27.80 1.23 -16.54
CA TRP A 193 -28.91 1.80 -15.78
C TRP A 193 -29.44 3.09 -16.37
N ALA A 194 -28.58 3.94 -16.94
CA ALA A 194 -29.01 5.13 -17.70
C ALA A 194 -29.91 4.78 -18.90
N LEU A 195 -29.61 3.66 -19.58
CA LEU A 195 -30.44 3.13 -20.67
C LEU A 195 -31.78 2.58 -20.17
N VAL A 196 -31.75 1.77 -19.09
CA VAL A 196 -32.97 1.18 -18.50
C VAL A 196 -33.92 2.27 -18.01
N ASP A 197 -33.41 3.31 -17.38
CA ASP A 197 -34.18 4.48 -16.93
C ASP A 197 -34.59 5.41 -18.08
N LYS A 198 -34.25 5.10 -19.35
CA LYS A 198 -34.47 5.91 -20.52
C LYS A 198 -33.94 7.36 -20.41
N LYS A 199 -32.94 7.58 -19.58
CA LYS A 199 -32.28 8.90 -19.44
C LYS A 199 -31.41 9.25 -20.66
N VAL A 200 -30.92 8.22 -21.35
CA VAL A 200 -30.12 8.37 -22.56
C VAL A 200 -30.56 7.39 -23.64
N THR A 201 -30.32 7.75 -24.90
CA THR A 201 -30.56 6.85 -26.05
C THR A 201 -29.38 5.88 -26.20
N TRP A 202 -29.55 4.75 -26.87
CA TRP A 202 -28.51 3.79 -27.18
C TRP A 202 -27.30 4.42 -27.88
N LYS A 203 -27.56 5.28 -28.88
CA LYS A 203 -26.49 6.00 -29.60
C LYS A 203 -25.66 6.87 -28.64
N ARG A 204 -26.34 7.62 -27.76
CA ARG A 204 -25.66 8.45 -26.75
C ARG A 204 -24.87 7.59 -25.76
N ALA A 205 -25.40 6.47 -25.29
CA ALA A 205 -24.73 5.55 -24.41
C ALA A 205 -23.43 4.99 -25.03
N LEU A 206 -23.49 4.55 -26.30
CA LEU A 206 -22.34 4.04 -27.04
C LEU A 206 -21.27 5.14 -27.21
N LEU A 207 -21.65 6.33 -27.67
CA LEU A 207 -20.72 7.46 -27.82
C LEU A 207 -20.11 7.88 -26.49
N SER A 208 -20.90 7.91 -25.42
CA SER A 208 -20.40 8.24 -24.07
C SER A 208 -19.43 7.16 -23.54
N SER A 209 -19.66 5.88 -23.86
CA SER A 209 -18.74 4.80 -23.50
C SER A 209 -17.39 4.94 -24.21
N LEU A 210 -17.41 5.20 -25.51
CA LEU A 210 -16.19 5.44 -26.30
C LEU A 210 -15.44 6.68 -25.81
N ALA A 211 -16.16 7.78 -25.54
CA ALA A 211 -15.59 9.01 -25.01
C ALA A 211 -14.98 8.77 -23.60
N TYR A 212 -15.67 7.98 -22.74
CA TYR A 212 -15.14 7.61 -21.42
C TYR A 212 -13.80 6.90 -21.53
N ILE A 213 -13.71 5.87 -22.39
CA ILE A 213 -12.48 5.10 -22.62
C ILE A 213 -11.37 6.02 -23.17
N LEU A 214 -11.70 6.90 -24.14
CA LEU A 214 -10.73 7.83 -24.70
C LEU A 214 -10.20 8.82 -23.66
N ILE A 215 -11.09 9.43 -22.86
CA ILE A 215 -10.71 10.38 -21.80
C ILE A 215 -9.85 9.66 -20.76
N LEU A 216 -10.25 8.47 -20.33
CA LEU A 216 -9.49 7.65 -19.40
C LEU A 216 -8.06 7.37 -19.93
N ALA A 217 -7.95 6.94 -21.20
CA ALA A 217 -6.66 6.65 -21.82
C ALA A 217 -5.78 7.92 -21.94
N VAL A 218 -6.36 9.04 -22.32
CA VAL A 218 -5.66 10.34 -22.41
C VAL A 218 -5.12 10.73 -21.04
N PHE A 219 -5.96 10.69 -19.98
CA PHE A 219 -5.52 11.07 -18.64
C PHE A 219 -4.57 10.06 -18.00
N PHE A 220 -4.65 8.77 -18.35
CA PHE A 220 -3.64 7.78 -17.98
C PHE A 220 -2.26 8.14 -18.54
N VAL A 221 -2.18 8.53 -19.82
CA VAL A 221 -0.91 8.93 -20.44
C VAL A 221 -0.43 10.28 -19.92
N LEU A 222 -1.31 11.27 -19.78
CA LEU A 222 -0.96 12.59 -19.22
C LEU A 222 -0.46 12.49 -17.78
N ALA A 223 -1.05 11.59 -16.99
CA ALA A 223 -0.62 11.34 -15.63
C ALA A 223 0.64 10.46 -15.52
N ASN A 224 1.08 9.84 -16.61
CA ASN A 224 2.33 9.10 -16.72
C ASN A 224 3.13 9.61 -17.94
N PRO A 225 3.62 10.86 -17.93
CA PRO A 225 4.21 11.50 -19.12
C PRO A 225 5.45 10.77 -19.64
N PHE A 226 6.13 9.98 -18.80
CA PHE A 226 7.23 9.12 -19.23
C PHE A 226 6.83 8.09 -20.31
N LEU A 227 5.54 7.72 -20.41
CA LEU A 227 5.04 6.79 -21.43
C LEU A 227 5.16 7.32 -22.86
N LEU A 228 5.38 8.62 -23.02
CA LEU A 228 5.67 9.23 -24.34
C LEU A 228 7.06 8.84 -24.86
N SER A 229 7.98 8.43 -23.97
CA SER A 229 9.31 7.90 -24.37
C SER A 229 9.22 6.39 -24.64
N PRO A 230 9.67 5.89 -25.81
CA PRO A 230 9.67 4.46 -26.11
C PRO A 230 10.45 3.62 -25.07
N TRP A 231 11.61 4.12 -24.64
CA TRP A 231 12.44 3.45 -23.63
C TRP A 231 11.70 3.32 -22.28
N ALA A 232 11.23 4.41 -21.72
CA ALA A 232 10.56 4.40 -20.42
C ALA A 232 9.25 3.60 -20.46
N ARG A 233 8.55 3.61 -21.60
CA ARG A 233 7.36 2.77 -21.81
C ARG A 233 7.70 1.27 -21.76
N THR A 234 8.79 0.85 -22.41
CA THR A 234 9.26 -0.54 -22.37
C THR A 234 9.61 -0.94 -20.94
N GLU A 235 10.35 -0.10 -20.23
CA GLU A 235 10.70 -0.33 -18.82
C GLU A 235 9.47 -0.43 -17.92
N TYR A 236 8.52 0.50 -18.06
CA TYR A 236 7.25 0.44 -17.31
C TYR A 236 6.47 -0.87 -17.56
N LEU A 237 6.41 -1.33 -18.81
CA LEU A 237 5.74 -2.58 -19.15
C LEU A 237 6.46 -3.80 -18.56
N ASN A 238 7.78 -3.81 -18.54
CA ASN A 238 8.58 -4.86 -17.90
C ASN A 238 8.33 -4.89 -16.39
N VAL A 239 8.33 -3.73 -15.73
CA VAL A 239 8.02 -3.62 -14.30
C VAL A 239 6.58 -4.06 -14.02
N ALA A 240 5.61 -3.66 -14.83
CA ALA A 240 4.21 -4.07 -14.66
C ALA A 240 4.04 -5.59 -14.82
N LYS A 241 4.73 -6.21 -15.79
CA LYS A 241 4.76 -7.66 -15.97
C LYS A 241 5.39 -8.35 -14.76
N LYS A 242 6.56 -7.87 -14.30
CA LYS A 242 7.24 -8.39 -13.11
C LYS A 242 6.34 -8.30 -11.88
N GLN A 243 5.66 -7.17 -11.66
CA GLN A 243 4.72 -7.01 -10.53
C GLN A 243 3.55 -8.00 -10.62
N ALA A 244 2.96 -8.18 -11.79
CA ALA A 244 1.86 -9.13 -11.97
C ALA A 244 2.31 -10.55 -11.67
N ASP A 245 3.52 -10.93 -12.08
CA ASP A 245 4.11 -12.23 -11.82
C ASP A 245 4.40 -12.42 -10.32
N LEU A 246 5.04 -11.45 -9.67
CA LEU A 246 5.30 -11.48 -8.23
C LEU A 246 4.00 -11.61 -7.39
N LEU A 247 2.93 -10.93 -7.79
CA LEU A 247 1.63 -11.04 -7.13
C LEU A 247 0.96 -12.40 -7.35
N ALA A 248 1.19 -12.99 -8.53
CA ALA A 248 0.61 -14.28 -8.90
C ALA A 248 1.40 -15.46 -8.32
N HIS A 249 2.71 -15.38 -8.21
CA HIS A 249 3.56 -16.54 -7.89
C HIS A 249 4.36 -16.38 -6.60
N GLY A 250 4.77 -15.15 -6.21
CA GLY A 250 5.55 -14.87 -5.00
C GLY A 250 6.89 -14.18 -5.26
N TYR A 251 7.69 -14.06 -4.22
CA TYR A 251 9.02 -13.39 -4.23
C TYR A 251 10.11 -14.43 -3.94
N GLY A 252 10.58 -15.12 -4.96
CA GLY A 252 11.57 -16.20 -4.80
C GLY A 252 10.95 -17.52 -4.31
N VAL A 253 10.01 -17.46 -3.36
CA VAL A 253 9.21 -18.59 -2.89
C VAL A 253 7.76 -18.46 -3.36
N VAL A 254 7.14 -19.62 -3.60
CA VAL A 254 5.73 -19.69 -4.00
C VAL A 254 4.85 -19.34 -2.80
N TYR A 255 4.04 -18.29 -2.93
CA TYR A 255 3.07 -17.93 -1.92
C TYR A 255 1.75 -18.68 -2.09
N GLU A 256 1.15 -19.03 -0.97
CA GLU A 256 -0.25 -19.46 -0.99
C GLU A 256 -1.13 -18.33 -1.53
N LYS A 257 -2.04 -18.68 -2.43
CA LYS A 257 -2.98 -17.75 -3.06
C LYS A 257 -4.38 -17.91 -2.52
N GLY A 258 -5.17 -16.87 -2.76
CA GLY A 258 -6.60 -16.90 -2.55
C GLY A 258 -6.97 -17.13 -1.10
N LEU A 259 -8.06 -17.88 -0.92
CA LEU A 259 -8.69 -18.09 0.39
C LEU A 259 -7.80 -18.77 1.44
N LYS A 260 -6.68 -19.34 1.07
CA LYS A 260 -5.74 -19.97 2.01
C LYS A 260 -4.80 -18.97 2.68
N SER A 261 -4.42 -17.90 1.97
CA SER A 261 -3.34 -17.01 2.42
C SER A 261 -3.79 -15.85 3.31
N PHE A 262 -5.09 -15.49 3.33
CA PHE A 262 -5.52 -14.23 3.95
C PHE A 262 -6.34 -14.30 5.25
N PRO A 263 -6.80 -15.46 5.78
CA PRO A 263 -7.77 -15.44 6.89
C PRO A 263 -7.31 -14.66 8.12
N SER A 264 -6.07 -14.84 8.55
CA SER A 264 -5.51 -14.13 9.71
C SER A 264 -5.31 -12.63 9.45
N THR A 265 -4.76 -12.28 8.28
CA THR A 265 -4.55 -10.90 7.86
C THR A 265 -5.87 -10.15 7.69
N LEU A 266 -6.88 -10.81 7.08
CA LEU A 266 -8.21 -10.24 6.91
C LEU A 266 -8.85 -9.93 8.26
N ARG A 267 -8.85 -10.89 9.19
CA ARG A 267 -9.41 -10.71 10.52
C ARG A 267 -8.69 -9.62 11.30
N TYR A 268 -7.37 -9.58 11.24
CA TYR A 268 -6.58 -8.59 11.94
C TYR A 268 -6.86 -7.16 11.44
N TYR A 269 -6.85 -6.94 10.13
CA TYR A 269 -6.93 -5.59 9.57
C TYR A 269 -8.36 -5.10 9.29
N TYR A 270 -9.32 -6.02 9.09
CA TYR A 270 -10.66 -5.70 8.61
C TYR A 270 -11.79 -6.24 9.48
N GLY A 271 -11.48 -7.04 10.48
CA GLY A 271 -12.43 -7.53 11.48
C GLY A 271 -12.92 -8.95 11.24
N GLU A 272 -13.69 -9.42 12.23
CA GLU A 272 -14.21 -10.78 12.28
C GLU A 272 -15.22 -11.06 11.15
N TYR A 273 -15.35 -12.32 10.76
CA TYR A 273 -16.21 -12.71 9.65
C TYR A 273 -17.67 -12.29 9.82
N ILE A 274 -18.20 -12.36 11.06
CA ILE A 274 -19.58 -11.91 11.34
C ILE A 274 -19.75 -10.42 11.02
N PHE A 275 -18.77 -9.60 11.34
CA PHE A 275 -18.76 -8.18 11.01
C PHE A 275 -18.66 -7.96 9.49
N LEU A 276 -17.79 -8.70 8.79
CA LEU A 276 -17.64 -8.61 7.34
C LEU A 276 -18.92 -9.04 6.60
N ILE A 277 -19.54 -10.15 7.03
CA ILE A 277 -20.82 -10.61 6.48
C ILE A 277 -21.90 -9.55 6.74
N SER A 278 -21.97 -9.01 7.96
CA SER A 278 -22.91 -7.96 8.32
C SER A 278 -22.74 -6.70 7.45
N THR A 279 -21.50 -6.30 7.17
CA THR A 279 -21.18 -5.21 6.26
C THR A 279 -21.74 -5.47 4.86
N PHE A 280 -21.52 -6.66 4.33
CA PHE A 280 -22.04 -7.05 3.01
C PHE A 280 -23.57 -7.05 2.99
N VAL A 281 -24.20 -7.59 4.02
CA VAL A 281 -25.67 -7.57 4.17
C VAL A 281 -26.21 -6.13 4.21
N LEU A 282 -25.58 -5.21 4.95
CA LEU A 282 -25.96 -3.80 4.98
C LEU A 282 -25.83 -3.13 3.60
N ALA A 283 -24.77 -3.41 2.86
CA ALA A 283 -24.62 -2.90 1.50
C ALA A 283 -25.73 -3.44 0.57
N LEU A 284 -26.13 -4.72 0.72
CA LEU A 284 -27.28 -5.29 0.00
C LEU A 284 -28.61 -4.66 0.42
N ILE A 285 -28.82 -4.39 1.72
CA ILE A 285 -30.01 -3.68 2.21
C ILE A 285 -30.11 -2.29 1.55
N GLY A 286 -28.97 -1.61 1.34
CA GLY A 286 -28.92 -0.34 0.62
C GLY A 286 -29.52 -0.39 -0.80
N LEU A 287 -29.52 -1.55 -1.47
CA LEU A 287 -30.15 -1.72 -2.78
C LEU A 287 -31.68 -1.57 -2.76
N PHE A 288 -32.30 -1.86 -1.63
CA PHE A 288 -33.75 -1.74 -1.45
C PHE A 288 -34.21 -0.33 -1.04
N ASN A 289 -33.28 0.51 -0.59
CA ASN A 289 -33.55 1.91 -0.27
C ASN A 289 -33.42 2.79 -1.54
N LYS A 290 -34.53 3.38 -2.00
CA LYS A 290 -34.56 4.19 -3.22
C LYS A 290 -33.51 5.31 -3.27
N GLN A 291 -33.21 5.93 -2.14
CA GLN A 291 -32.25 7.05 -2.05
C GLN A 291 -30.80 6.57 -2.10
N ARG A 292 -30.51 5.36 -1.58
CA ARG A 292 -29.17 4.79 -1.45
C ARG A 292 -28.83 3.78 -2.56
N ARG A 293 -29.84 3.28 -3.27
CA ARG A 293 -29.72 2.19 -4.24
C ARG A 293 -28.57 2.39 -5.23
N PHE A 294 -28.50 3.58 -5.83
CA PHE A 294 -27.47 3.85 -6.84
C PHE A 294 -26.06 3.83 -6.24
N LEU A 295 -25.85 4.47 -5.09
CA LEU A 295 -24.57 4.41 -4.39
C LEU A 295 -24.21 2.98 -3.99
N SER A 296 -25.15 2.19 -3.46
CA SER A 296 -24.92 0.79 -3.10
C SER A 296 -24.53 -0.08 -4.31
N VAL A 297 -25.16 0.16 -5.48
CA VAL A 297 -24.76 -0.52 -6.73
C VAL A 297 -23.33 -0.14 -7.11
N LEU A 298 -22.95 1.13 -7.05
CA LEU A 298 -21.61 1.57 -7.37
C LEU A 298 -20.57 0.95 -6.42
N ILE A 299 -20.85 0.97 -5.11
CA ILE A 299 -19.97 0.37 -4.10
C ILE A 299 -19.80 -1.14 -4.35
N LEU A 300 -20.89 -1.88 -4.50
CA LEU A 300 -20.83 -3.32 -4.73
C LEU A 300 -20.16 -3.68 -6.06
N SER A 301 -20.39 -2.91 -7.11
CA SER A 301 -19.79 -3.14 -8.42
C SER A 301 -18.30 -2.76 -8.49
N TRP A 302 -17.84 -1.86 -7.64
CA TRP A 302 -16.42 -1.59 -7.43
C TRP A 302 -15.78 -2.68 -6.56
N PHE A 303 -16.45 -3.08 -5.48
CA PHE A 303 -15.99 -4.05 -4.52
C PHE A 303 -15.79 -5.45 -5.13
N LEU A 304 -16.77 -5.95 -5.89
CA LEU A 304 -16.80 -7.34 -6.35
C LEU A 304 -15.60 -7.72 -7.23
N PRO A 305 -15.29 -7.04 -8.35
CA PRO A 305 -14.23 -7.50 -9.25
C PRO A 305 -12.85 -7.45 -8.61
N LEU A 306 -12.54 -6.43 -7.82
CA LEU A 306 -11.25 -6.34 -7.13
C LEU A 306 -11.14 -7.38 -6.01
N THR A 307 -12.22 -7.61 -5.24
CA THR A 307 -12.24 -8.64 -4.19
C THR A 307 -12.07 -10.03 -4.77
N VAL A 308 -12.75 -10.36 -5.88
CA VAL A 308 -12.57 -11.63 -6.57
C VAL A 308 -11.13 -11.78 -7.06
N TYR A 309 -10.56 -10.74 -7.66
CA TYR A 309 -9.17 -10.78 -8.11
C TYR A 309 -8.20 -11.07 -6.96
N ILE A 310 -8.30 -10.30 -5.87
CA ILE A 310 -7.41 -10.44 -4.70
C ILE A 310 -7.58 -11.81 -4.05
N PHE A 311 -8.83 -12.26 -3.82
CA PHE A 311 -9.10 -13.47 -3.03
C PHE A 311 -8.89 -14.78 -3.77
N PHE A 312 -8.84 -14.77 -5.10
CA PHE A 312 -8.70 -16.01 -5.89
C PHE A 312 -7.42 -16.08 -6.72
N PHE A 313 -6.84 -14.93 -7.11
CA PHE A 313 -5.76 -14.90 -8.10
C PHE A 313 -4.46 -14.28 -7.61
N SER A 314 -4.45 -13.66 -6.44
CA SER A 314 -3.31 -12.90 -5.95
C SER A 314 -2.92 -13.30 -4.53
N HIS A 315 -1.70 -12.97 -4.13
CA HIS A 315 -1.31 -12.96 -2.72
C HIS A 315 -1.97 -11.77 -2.02
N PHE A 316 -2.58 -12.03 -0.85
CA PHE A 316 -3.29 -11.00 -0.11
C PHE A 316 -2.33 -10.09 0.68
N LYS A 317 -2.35 -8.80 0.36
CA LYS A 317 -1.77 -7.74 1.21
C LYS A 317 -2.91 -6.82 1.66
N TYR A 318 -2.93 -6.46 2.95
CA TYR A 318 -4.06 -5.70 3.53
C TYR A 318 -4.38 -4.41 2.76
N GLN A 319 -3.36 -3.66 2.32
CA GLN A 319 -3.55 -2.40 1.61
C GLN A 319 -4.26 -2.55 0.25
N TYR A 320 -4.25 -3.73 -0.37
CA TYR A 320 -4.89 -3.92 -1.69
C TYR A 320 -6.41 -3.92 -1.61
N TRP A 321 -6.97 -4.34 -0.48
CA TRP A 321 -8.40 -4.38 -0.27
C TRP A 321 -8.97 -3.08 0.29
N LEU A 322 -8.15 -2.22 0.90
CA LEU A 322 -8.53 -0.96 1.55
C LEU A 322 -9.43 -0.06 0.67
N PRO A 323 -9.12 0.18 -0.64
CA PRO A 323 -9.91 1.08 -1.47
C PRO A 323 -11.36 0.62 -1.71
N VAL A 324 -11.64 -0.68 -1.60
CA VAL A 324 -13.00 -1.23 -1.75
C VAL A 324 -13.65 -1.54 -0.41
N ALA A 325 -12.86 -1.86 0.61
CA ALA A 325 -13.35 -2.14 1.95
C ALA A 325 -13.95 -0.89 2.61
N LEU A 326 -13.29 0.26 2.53
CA LEU A 326 -13.78 1.51 3.13
C LEU A 326 -15.15 1.95 2.56
N PRO A 327 -15.39 1.98 1.23
CA PRO A 327 -16.74 2.19 0.69
C PRO A 327 -17.76 1.18 1.20
N MET A 328 -17.41 -0.11 1.26
CA MET A 328 -18.28 -1.15 1.83
C MET A 328 -18.63 -0.87 3.30
N PHE A 329 -17.63 -0.56 4.12
CA PHE A 329 -17.82 -0.26 5.53
C PHE A 329 -18.62 1.03 5.76
N SER A 330 -18.58 1.98 4.82
CA SER A 330 -19.43 3.17 4.89
C SER A 330 -20.93 2.84 4.90
N SER A 331 -21.32 1.63 4.44
CA SER A 331 -22.71 1.15 4.48
C SER A 331 -23.24 0.94 5.90
N TRP A 332 -22.37 0.88 6.93
CA TRP A 332 -22.78 0.80 8.32
C TRP A 332 -23.63 1.99 8.79
N VAL A 333 -23.60 3.11 8.06
CA VAL A 333 -24.53 4.23 8.32
C VAL A 333 -25.99 3.81 8.33
N ILE A 334 -26.34 2.72 7.63
CA ILE A 334 -27.71 2.15 7.60
C ILE A 334 -28.13 1.61 8.97
N ALA A 335 -27.18 1.13 9.76
CA ALA A 335 -27.41 0.64 11.11
C ALA A 335 -27.58 1.77 12.15
N PHE A 336 -27.37 3.03 11.78
CA PHE A 336 -27.52 4.20 12.65
C PHE A 336 -28.74 5.04 12.22
N PRO A 337 -30.00 4.60 12.47
CA PRO A 337 -31.17 5.38 12.12
C PRO A 337 -31.22 6.69 12.92
N ASP A 338 -31.82 7.71 12.35
CA ASP A 338 -32.14 8.91 13.12
C ASP A 338 -33.30 8.66 14.11
N ARG A 339 -33.53 9.62 15.00
CA ARG A 339 -34.55 9.49 16.05
C ARG A 339 -35.96 9.25 15.46
N LYS A 340 -36.29 9.91 14.33
CA LYS A 340 -37.58 9.77 13.69
C LYS A 340 -37.70 8.41 13.01
N GLU A 341 -36.69 8.01 12.25
CA GLU A 341 -36.63 6.68 11.63
C GLU A 341 -36.77 5.58 12.68
N TRP A 342 -36.09 5.73 13.85
CA TRP A 342 -36.17 4.78 14.95
C TRP A 342 -37.61 4.64 15.54
N ILE A 343 -38.29 5.78 15.74
CA ILE A 343 -39.66 5.78 16.28
C ILE A 343 -40.66 5.13 15.33
N ASP A 344 -40.50 5.37 14.02
CA ASP A 344 -41.43 4.90 12.99
C ASP A 344 -41.19 3.42 12.59
N MET A 345 -40.11 2.79 13.08
CA MET A 345 -39.76 1.42 12.74
C MET A 345 -40.62 0.37 13.43
N LYS A 346 -40.89 -0.73 12.71
CA LYS A 346 -41.48 -1.94 13.28
C LYS A 346 -40.57 -2.60 14.32
N ALA A 347 -41.12 -3.22 15.34
CA ALA A 347 -40.34 -3.88 16.39
C ALA A 347 -39.31 -4.89 15.86
N ALA A 348 -39.67 -5.71 14.88
CA ALA A 348 -38.74 -6.66 14.26
C ALA A 348 -37.52 -5.98 13.63
N THR A 349 -37.73 -4.85 12.92
CA THR A 349 -36.64 -4.08 12.32
C THR A 349 -35.72 -3.48 13.38
N ARG A 350 -36.29 -2.99 14.51
CA ARG A 350 -35.48 -2.49 15.63
C ARG A 350 -34.60 -3.58 16.23
N ILE A 351 -35.12 -4.80 16.41
CA ILE A 351 -34.33 -5.94 16.92
C ILE A 351 -33.17 -6.22 16.00
N VAL A 352 -33.39 -6.30 14.69
CA VAL A 352 -32.32 -6.51 13.70
C VAL A 352 -31.27 -5.42 13.78
N LEU A 353 -31.67 -4.14 13.88
CA LEU A 353 -30.73 -3.02 14.02
C LEU A 353 -29.94 -3.06 15.33
N ILE A 354 -30.57 -3.47 16.45
CA ILE A 354 -29.87 -3.67 17.73
C ILE A 354 -28.78 -4.73 17.58
N VAL A 355 -29.03 -5.82 16.85
CA VAL A 355 -28.02 -6.85 16.57
C VAL A 355 -26.85 -6.26 15.76
N PHE A 356 -27.12 -5.50 14.70
CA PHE A 356 -26.05 -4.82 13.96
C PHE A 356 -25.27 -3.83 14.82
N LEU A 357 -25.96 -3.05 15.66
CA LEU A 357 -25.30 -2.12 16.59
C LEU A 357 -24.42 -2.85 17.61
N ALA A 358 -24.87 -4.01 18.10
CA ALA A 358 -24.04 -4.84 18.98
C ALA A 358 -22.78 -5.35 18.25
N ILE A 359 -22.94 -5.86 17.02
CA ILE A 359 -21.82 -6.35 16.21
C ILE A 359 -20.79 -5.24 15.99
N ILE A 360 -21.22 -4.05 15.53
CA ILE A 360 -20.26 -2.97 15.27
C ILE A 360 -19.61 -2.43 16.54
N THR A 361 -20.33 -2.40 17.66
CA THR A 361 -19.78 -1.95 18.95
C THR A 361 -18.68 -2.90 19.42
N VAL A 362 -18.95 -4.21 19.41
CA VAL A 362 -17.96 -5.22 19.77
C VAL A 362 -16.74 -5.14 18.83
N GLN A 363 -16.97 -5.09 17.52
CA GLN A 363 -15.88 -5.01 16.55
C GLN A 363 -15.06 -3.72 16.69
N SER A 364 -15.72 -2.57 16.91
CA SER A 364 -15.02 -1.30 17.14
C SER A 364 -14.15 -1.34 18.40
N THR A 365 -14.59 -2.04 19.45
CA THR A 365 -13.78 -2.25 20.65
C THR A 365 -12.52 -3.05 20.33
N PHE A 366 -12.63 -4.13 19.56
CA PHE A 366 -11.45 -4.89 19.09
C PHE A 366 -10.52 -4.02 18.25
N PHE A 367 -11.05 -3.25 17.33
CA PHE A 367 -10.25 -2.32 16.50
C PHE A 367 -9.47 -1.32 17.35
N ILE A 368 -10.13 -0.69 18.33
CA ILE A 368 -9.48 0.27 19.23
C ILE A 368 -8.35 -0.40 20.02
N ILE A 369 -8.55 -1.63 20.53
CA ILE A 369 -7.51 -2.37 21.24
C ILE A 369 -6.33 -2.68 20.34
N GLN A 370 -6.59 -3.11 19.10
CA GLN A 370 -5.56 -3.39 18.11
C GLN A 370 -4.79 -2.12 17.74
N ASP A 371 -5.49 -1.02 17.51
CA ASP A 371 -4.89 0.28 17.18
C ASP A 371 -4.01 0.79 18.32
N ILE A 372 -4.46 0.68 19.57
CA ILE A 372 -3.65 1.04 20.75
C ILE A 372 -2.37 0.21 20.79
N ASN A 373 -2.44 -1.09 20.50
CA ASN A 373 -1.27 -1.97 20.48
C ASN A 373 -0.33 -1.61 19.31
N THR A 374 -0.88 -1.36 18.12
CA THR A 374 -0.11 -0.90 16.95
C THR A 374 0.61 0.41 17.26
N ILE A 375 -0.09 1.38 17.86
CA ILE A 375 0.48 2.67 18.26
C ILE A 375 1.61 2.49 19.28
N LYS A 376 1.40 1.69 20.32
CA LYS A 376 2.44 1.42 21.34
C LYS A 376 3.67 0.77 20.73
N THR A 377 3.48 -0.25 19.90
CA THR A 377 4.58 -0.94 19.22
C THR A 377 5.33 0.01 18.30
N HIS A 378 4.61 0.84 17.55
CA HIS A 378 5.19 1.79 16.61
C HIS A 378 5.99 2.89 17.32
N LEU A 379 5.53 3.38 18.48
CA LEU A 379 6.25 4.37 19.29
C LEU A 379 7.51 3.77 19.93
N ALA A 380 7.48 2.49 20.29
CA ALA A 380 8.60 1.81 20.95
C ALA A 380 9.61 1.20 19.96
N ARG A 381 9.33 1.17 18.66
CA ARG A 381 10.08 0.40 17.66
C ARG A 381 11.55 0.76 17.53
N GLU A 382 11.94 2.00 17.85
CA GLU A 382 13.33 2.45 17.81
C GLU A 382 14.11 2.03 19.06
N ASN A 383 13.47 2.10 20.23
CA ASN A 383 14.15 1.96 21.53
C ASN A 383 14.62 0.53 21.85
N ASN A 384 13.97 -0.47 21.27
CA ASN A 384 14.24 -1.88 21.55
C ASN A 384 14.42 -2.69 20.25
N ASN A 385 14.94 -2.07 19.20
CA ASN A 385 15.11 -2.76 17.94
C ASN A 385 16.32 -3.71 18.00
N ILE A 386 16.02 -5.01 17.87
CA ILE A 386 17.03 -6.07 17.93
C ILE A 386 18.12 -5.92 16.85
N SER A 387 17.78 -5.34 15.69
CA SER A 387 18.73 -5.13 14.60
C SER A 387 19.73 -4.01 14.89
N ILE A 388 19.30 -2.95 15.61
CA ILE A 388 20.20 -1.89 16.08
C ILE A 388 21.16 -2.45 17.15
N MET A 389 20.61 -3.17 18.13
CA MET A 389 21.40 -3.83 19.17
C MET A 389 22.39 -4.86 18.59
N PHE A 390 21.99 -5.56 17.52
CA PHE A 390 22.87 -6.46 16.78
C PHE A 390 24.06 -5.69 16.18
N TYR A 391 23.79 -4.56 15.50
CA TYR A 391 24.85 -3.74 14.91
C TYR A 391 25.84 -3.19 15.97
N GLU A 392 25.34 -2.77 17.13
CA GLU A 392 26.22 -2.34 18.24
C GLU A 392 27.20 -3.43 18.66
N LYS A 393 26.78 -4.69 18.68
CA LYS A 393 27.68 -5.83 18.97
C LYS A 393 28.61 -6.13 17.79
N VAL A 394 28.08 -6.08 16.56
CA VAL A 394 28.88 -6.26 15.34
C VAL A 394 30.02 -5.22 15.29
N SER A 395 29.73 -3.96 15.62
CA SER A 395 30.72 -2.89 15.64
C SER A 395 31.84 -3.13 16.66
N GLN A 396 31.51 -3.75 17.80
CA GLN A 396 32.51 -4.14 18.80
C GLN A 396 33.40 -5.30 18.31
N VAL A 397 32.83 -6.27 17.58
CA VAL A 397 33.58 -7.43 17.06
C VAL A 397 34.48 -7.01 15.91
N LEU A 398 34.01 -6.16 15.01
CA LEU A 398 34.78 -5.67 13.85
C LEU A 398 35.87 -4.66 14.27
N GLY A 399 35.66 -3.92 15.38
CA GLY A 399 36.65 -3.01 15.95
C GLY A 399 37.27 -2.06 14.93
N PRO A 400 38.62 -2.13 14.72
CA PRO A 400 39.35 -1.25 13.80
C PRO A 400 38.95 -1.39 12.31
N ASP A 401 38.34 -2.51 11.92
CA ASP A 401 37.96 -2.77 10.53
C ASP A 401 36.75 -1.93 10.09
N LEU A 402 36.07 -1.30 11.06
CA LEU A 402 34.97 -0.36 10.77
C LEU A 402 35.41 0.84 9.92
N ASP A 403 36.66 1.29 10.07
CA ASP A 403 37.19 2.47 9.37
C ASP A 403 37.79 2.12 8.01
N GLN A 404 37.89 0.82 7.68
CA GLN A 404 38.42 0.38 6.39
C GLN A 404 37.35 0.42 5.29
N PRO A 405 37.76 0.60 4.03
CA PRO A 405 36.84 0.51 2.88
C PRO A 405 36.55 -0.98 2.64
N LEU A 406 35.42 -1.47 3.17
CA LEU A 406 34.94 -2.85 3.01
C LEU A 406 33.77 -2.94 2.05
N THR A 407 33.68 -4.03 1.30
CA THR A 407 32.49 -4.40 0.52
C THR A 407 31.63 -5.32 1.38
N VAL A 408 30.45 -4.81 1.80
CA VAL A 408 29.59 -5.48 2.76
C VAL A 408 28.25 -5.86 2.14
N TYR A 409 27.91 -7.14 2.20
CA TYR A 409 26.53 -7.57 1.99
C TYR A 409 25.78 -7.60 3.34
N PHE A 410 24.53 -7.12 3.34
CA PHE A 410 23.66 -7.23 4.51
C PHE A 410 22.21 -7.50 4.11
N ASP A 411 21.54 -8.31 4.89
CA ASP A 411 20.09 -8.52 4.71
C ASP A 411 19.33 -7.23 5.02
N TYR A 412 18.37 -6.87 4.16
CA TYR A 412 17.69 -5.57 4.13
C TYR A 412 16.98 -5.15 5.43
N ARG A 413 16.70 -6.09 6.34
CA ARG A 413 16.12 -5.83 7.66
C ARG A 413 17.17 -5.69 8.77
N LEU A 414 18.44 -5.80 8.46
CA LEU A 414 19.52 -5.51 9.41
C LEU A 414 19.85 -4.02 9.35
N TYR A 415 20.01 -3.43 10.54
CA TYR A 415 20.46 -2.05 10.65
C TYR A 415 21.93 -1.97 10.26
N LEU A 416 22.23 -1.10 9.32
CA LEU A 416 23.59 -0.75 8.92
C LEU A 416 23.61 0.75 8.62
N PRO A 417 24.24 1.59 9.47
CA PRO A 417 24.25 3.04 9.31
C PRO A 417 25.01 3.45 8.05
N ASP A 418 24.71 4.65 7.53
CA ASP A 418 25.25 5.14 6.26
C ASP A 418 26.57 5.93 6.42
N ASP A 419 27.07 6.10 7.65
CA ASP A 419 28.17 6.98 8.06
C ASP A 419 29.57 6.34 8.01
N ASN A 420 29.71 5.10 7.54
CA ASN A 420 30.99 4.43 7.38
C ASN A 420 31.45 4.35 5.91
N ASN A 421 32.73 4.06 5.69
CA ASN A 421 33.34 3.98 4.34
C ASN A 421 33.03 2.67 3.59
N TRP A 422 31.98 1.93 3.98
CA TRP A 422 31.65 0.64 3.40
C TRP A 422 30.85 0.78 2.11
N GLN A 423 31.21 -0.03 1.11
CA GLN A 423 30.37 -0.26 -0.06
C GLN A 423 29.28 -1.28 0.32
N LYS A 424 28.05 -0.82 0.46
CA LYS A 424 26.92 -1.58 1.01
C LYS A 424 26.07 -2.19 -0.10
N HIS A 425 25.82 -3.48 0.01
CA HIS A 425 24.97 -4.24 -0.90
C HIS A 425 23.86 -4.93 -0.13
N THR A 426 22.68 -4.91 -0.66
CA THR A 426 21.52 -5.64 -0.12
C THR A 426 20.66 -6.16 -1.27
N SER A 427 19.98 -7.29 -1.05
CA SER A 427 19.09 -7.88 -2.04
C SER A 427 17.80 -8.37 -1.41
N PHE A 428 16.69 -8.24 -2.15
CA PHE A 428 15.43 -8.90 -1.85
C PHE A 428 15.34 -10.31 -2.47
N GLU A 429 16.26 -10.63 -3.38
CA GLU A 429 16.32 -11.91 -4.09
C GLU A 429 16.98 -12.99 -3.23
N LEU A 430 16.89 -14.23 -3.67
CA LEU A 430 17.50 -15.37 -2.99
C LEU A 430 19.03 -15.28 -3.01
N MET A 431 19.66 -15.56 -1.87
CA MET A 431 21.12 -15.63 -1.78
C MET A 431 21.61 -16.97 -2.29
N THR A 432 22.64 -16.91 -3.12
CA THR A 432 23.35 -18.10 -3.64
C THR A 432 24.86 -17.91 -3.54
N TYR A 433 25.61 -18.97 -3.67
CA TYR A 433 27.09 -18.90 -3.73
C TYR A 433 27.60 -18.14 -4.96
N GLU A 434 26.87 -18.18 -6.08
CA GLU A 434 27.16 -17.41 -7.29
C GLU A 434 27.12 -15.91 -7.00
N TYR A 435 26.01 -15.44 -6.38
CA TYR A 435 25.82 -14.03 -6.02
C TYR A 435 26.94 -13.53 -5.09
N ILE A 436 27.36 -14.34 -4.11
CA ILE A 436 28.45 -13.97 -3.20
C ILE A 436 29.79 -13.86 -3.93
N ARG A 437 30.08 -14.80 -4.85
CA ARG A 437 31.31 -14.77 -5.64
C ARG A 437 31.37 -13.56 -6.56
N GLU A 438 30.26 -13.23 -7.21
CA GLU A 438 30.18 -12.05 -8.08
C GLU A 438 30.32 -10.75 -7.30
N GLY A 439 29.69 -10.65 -6.13
CA GLY A 439 29.77 -9.48 -5.27
C GLY A 439 31.09 -9.30 -4.54
N ASN A 440 31.88 -10.36 -4.42
CA ASN A 440 33.22 -10.38 -3.79
C ASN A 440 33.23 -9.67 -2.41
N PHE A 441 32.23 -9.97 -1.57
CA PHE A 441 32.03 -9.30 -0.29
C PHE A 441 33.11 -9.66 0.74
N ASP A 442 33.59 -8.65 1.49
CA ASP A 442 34.51 -8.84 2.61
C ASP A 442 33.76 -9.31 3.86
N ILE A 443 32.55 -8.77 4.07
CA ILE A 443 31.70 -9.09 5.21
C ILE A 443 30.28 -9.47 4.71
N LEU A 444 29.71 -10.50 5.34
CA LEU A 444 28.29 -10.87 5.16
C LEU A 444 27.56 -10.71 6.49
N LEU A 445 26.50 -9.89 6.50
CA LEU A 445 25.57 -9.72 7.63
C LEU A 445 24.25 -10.39 7.26
N LEU A 446 23.99 -11.57 7.81
CA LEU A 446 22.83 -12.38 7.48
C LEU A 446 21.83 -12.38 8.64
N GLN A 447 20.55 -12.19 8.33
CA GLN A 447 19.47 -12.19 9.33
C GLN A 447 19.05 -13.62 9.67
N GLN A 448 19.11 -14.00 10.96
CA GLN A 448 18.73 -15.35 11.41
C GLN A 448 17.27 -15.70 11.05
N GLN A 449 16.34 -14.74 11.14
CA GLN A 449 14.95 -14.99 10.77
C GLN A 449 14.79 -15.29 9.28
N ARG A 450 15.50 -14.59 8.40
CA ARG A 450 15.49 -14.84 6.96
C ARG A 450 16.01 -16.24 6.64
N ILE A 451 17.09 -16.67 7.28
CA ILE A 451 17.63 -18.03 7.13
C ILE A 451 16.55 -19.06 7.51
N ARG A 452 15.92 -18.89 8.67
CA ARG A 452 14.84 -19.79 9.12
C ARG A 452 13.66 -19.81 8.17
N ASP A 453 13.24 -18.63 7.66
CA ASP A 453 12.10 -18.51 6.74
C ASP A 453 12.36 -19.32 5.46
N TYR A 454 13.57 -19.32 4.92
CA TYR A 454 13.90 -20.09 3.71
C TYR A 454 14.21 -21.57 3.95
N LEU A 455 14.46 -21.97 5.18
CA LEU A 455 14.67 -23.37 5.57
C LEU A 455 13.40 -24.06 6.09
N GLN A 456 12.24 -23.40 6.08
CA GLN A 456 10.98 -24.03 6.49
C GLN A 456 10.63 -25.21 5.59
N GLU A 457 10.16 -26.30 6.22
CA GLU A 457 9.68 -27.47 5.49
C GLU A 457 8.46 -27.14 4.60
N GLY A 458 8.43 -27.74 3.42
CA GLY A 458 7.31 -27.60 2.48
C GLY A 458 7.33 -26.34 1.62
N LEU A 459 8.35 -25.48 1.74
CA LEU A 459 8.52 -24.35 0.82
C LEU A 459 8.96 -24.84 -0.56
N THR A 460 8.42 -24.18 -1.59
CA THR A 460 8.83 -24.39 -2.98
C THR A 460 9.26 -23.06 -3.59
N GLY A 461 10.33 -23.08 -4.37
CA GLY A 461 10.78 -21.93 -5.15
C GLY A 461 9.95 -21.71 -6.40
N ILE A 462 9.92 -20.47 -6.90
CA ILE A 462 9.37 -20.14 -8.22
C ILE A 462 10.23 -20.79 -9.29
N ASP A 463 11.56 -20.68 -9.16
CA ASP A 463 12.55 -21.47 -9.87
C ASP A 463 13.09 -22.53 -8.89
N PRO A 464 12.77 -23.84 -9.06
CA PRO A 464 13.19 -24.88 -8.15
C PRO A 464 14.71 -25.03 -8.03
N ASP A 465 15.44 -24.86 -9.15
CA ASP A 465 16.89 -25.04 -9.17
C ASP A 465 17.60 -23.89 -8.46
N GLU A 466 17.14 -22.65 -8.66
CA GLU A 466 17.67 -21.48 -7.94
C GLU A 466 17.34 -21.58 -6.45
N PHE A 467 16.14 -22.04 -6.11
CA PHE A 467 15.72 -22.19 -4.72
C PHE A 467 16.53 -23.26 -3.99
N GLU A 468 16.83 -24.40 -4.64
CA GLU A 468 17.68 -25.46 -4.05
C GLU A 468 19.11 -24.93 -3.79
N ARG A 469 19.70 -24.20 -4.74
CA ARG A 469 21.00 -23.54 -4.54
C ARG A 469 20.96 -22.56 -3.38
N SER A 470 19.88 -21.78 -3.26
CA SER A 470 19.69 -20.84 -2.16
C SER A 470 19.51 -21.57 -0.82
N GLN A 471 18.72 -22.64 -0.77
CA GLN A 471 18.59 -23.46 0.45
C GLN A 471 19.90 -24.08 0.88
N SER A 472 20.75 -24.53 -0.06
CA SER A 472 22.09 -25.01 0.25
C SER A 472 22.91 -23.94 0.93
N PHE A 473 22.94 -22.73 0.38
CA PHE A 473 23.60 -21.58 0.99
C PHE A 473 23.08 -21.27 2.40
N TYR A 474 21.75 -21.22 2.60
CA TYR A 474 21.17 -20.92 3.91
C TYR A 474 21.40 -22.03 4.93
N ARG A 475 21.49 -23.31 4.54
CA ARG A 475 21.89 -24.42 5.43
C ARG A 475 23.34 -24.25 5.91
N ASP A 476 24.26 -23.92 5.01
CA ASP A 476 25.66 -23.68 5.37
C ASP A 476 25.80 -22.43 6.23
N ALA A 477 25.02 -21.38 5.96
CA ALA A 477 24.97 -20.18 6.78
C ALA A 477 24.45 -20.48 8.20
N ASP A 478 23.37 -21.26 8.31
CA ASP A 478 22.85 -21.67 9.63
C ASP A 478 23.83 -22.56 10.40
N ALA A 479 24.57 -23.42 9.71
CA ALA A 479 25.66 -24.23 10.30
C ALA A 479 26.93 -23.42 10.63
N GLY A 480 27.03 -22.17 10.16
CA GLY A 480 28.24 -21.34 10.33
C GLY A 480 29.37 -21.69 9.36
N ASN A 481 29.11 -22.40 8.26
CA ASN A 481 30.11 -23.03 7.39
C ASN A 481 30.06 -22.50 5.95
N ILE A 482 29.86 -21.22 5.74
CA ILE A 482 29.89 -20.63 4.38
C ILE A 482 31.30 -20.82 3.78
N ALA A 483 31.34 -21.41 2.58
CA ALA A 483 32.61 -21.62 1.89
C ALA A 483 33.31 -20.30 1.58
N GLY A 484 34.61 -20.20 1.98
CA GLY A 484 35.39 -18.98 1.80
C GLY A 484 35.23 -17.92 2.89
N TYR A 485 34.43 -18.19 3.93
CA TYR A 485 34.21 -17.27 5.05
C TYR A 485 34.43 -17.93 6.42
N ASN A 486 34.75 -17.10 7.42
CA ASN A 486 34.76 -17.46 8.82
C ASN A 486 33.56 -16.83 9.52
N LEU A 487 32.83 -17.60 10.33
CA LEU A 487 31.83 -17.05 11.24
C LEU A 487 32.53 -16.34 12.40
N ILE A 488 32.41 -15.02 12.51
CA ILE A 488 33.06 -14.22 13.56
C ILE A 488 32.10 -13.79 14.67
N TYR A 489 30.80 -13.75 14.38
CA TYR A 489 29.77 -13.45 15.39
C TYR A 489 28.41 -14.09 15.04
N ARG A 490 27.68 -14.50 16.09
CA ARG A 490 26.30 -15.02 15.94
C ARG A 490 25.49 -14.72 17.20
N ASP A 491 24.23 -14.27 17.00
CA ASP A 491 23.21 -14.26 18.05
C ASP A 491 21.82 -14.60 17.45
N SER A 492 20.74 -14.38 18.24
CA SER A 492 19.35 -14.66 17.79
C SER A 492 18.88 -13.75 16.64
N THR A 493 19.54 -12.63 16.39
CA THR A 493 19.20 -11.64 15.37
C THR A 493 19.87 -11.94 14.04
N GLY A 494 21.18 -12.30 14.08
CA GLY A 494 21.93 -12.51 12.85
C GLY A 494 23.28 -13.16 13.04
N LEU A 495 23.95 -13.33 11.90
CA LEU A 495 25.29 -13.89 11.77
C LEU A 495 26.19 -12.91 11.03
N VAL A 496 27.46 -12.87 11.42
CA VAL A 496 28.50 -12.11 10.74
C VAL A 496 29.57 -13.05 10.25
N PHE A 497 29.82 -13.01 8.96
CA PHE A 497 30.88 -13.77 8.33
C PHE A 497 31.92 -12.83 7.73
N GLU A 498 33.18 -13.12 7.93
CA GLU A 498 34.31 -12.43 7.37
C GLU A 498 34.99 -13.32 6.32
N LYS A 499 35.38 -12.74 5.19
CA LYS A 499 36.06 -13.45 4.11
C LYS A 499 37.40 -13.97 4.59
N LYS A 500 37.73 -15.22 4.27
CA LYS A 500 39.04 -15.80 4.53
C LYS A 500 40.10 -15.11 3.69
N PRO A 501 41.29 -14.84 4.26
CA PRO A 501 42.39 -14.21 3.56
C PRO A 501 42.88 -15.03 2.35
#